data_19fed734c9329535adcc1c9af6a8b64d
#
_entry.id   19fed734c9329535adcc1c9af6a8b64d
#
_cell.length_a   1.000
_cell.length_b   1.000
_cell.length_c   1.000
_cell.angle_alpha   90.00
_cell.angle_beta   90.00
_cell.angle_gamma   90.00
#
_symmetry.space_group_name_H-M   'P 1'
#
loop_
_entity.id
_entity.type
_entity.pdbx_description
1 polymer ?
#
loop_
_entity_poly.entity_id
_entity_poly.type
_entity_poly.pdbx_seq_one_letter_code
_entity_poly.pdbx_strand_id
1 'polypeptide(L)'
;GKSTLLKLLSRVTAPTTGTIRARGRIASLLEVGTGFHPEMTGRENIYMNGSIMGMSRAEITRKLDEIVDFSGCERYLDTPVKRYSSGMTVRLGFAIAAHLEPEILVVDEVLAVGDAEFQKKAIGKMQDVSKGEGRTVLFVSHNMGAVKNLCKRGIVLNQGQVAFDGGVEEAVG
;
A
#
# COMPACT_ATOMS: atom_id res chain seq x y z
N GLY A 1 17.73 -4.98 5.30
CA GLY A 1 17.74 -3.54 5.19
C GLY A 1 16.40 -2.93 4.84
N LYS A 2 15.88 -3.19 3.62
CA LYS A 2 14.64 -2.55 3.14
C LYS A 2 13.43 -2.90 3.98
N SER A 3 13.23 -4.17 4.27
CA SER A 3 12.08 -4.64 5.05
C SER A 3 12.09 -4.08 6.47
N THR A 4 13.27 -3.99 7.08
CA THR A 4 13.42 -3.41 8.42
C THR A 4 13.05 -1.93 8.41
N LEU A 5 13.53 -1.19 7.42
CA LEU A 5 13.20 0.23 7.28
C LEU A 5 11.70 0.45 7.10
N LEU A 6 11.04 -0.38 6.27
CA LEU A 6 9.60 -0.28 6.07
C LEU A 6 8.82 -0.56 7.34
N LYS A 7 9.23 -1.54 8.14
CA LYS A 7 8.59 -1.83 9.43
C LYS A 7 8.73 -0.67 10.40
N LEU A 8 9.87 0.00 10.42
CA LEU A 8 10.09 1.20 11.24
C LEU A 8 9.19 2.34 10.80
N LEU A 9 9.13 2.62 9.50
CA LEU A 9 8.32 3.69 8.94
C LEU A 9 6.82 3.44 9.13
N SER A 10 6.39 2.19 9.08
CA SER A 10 5.00 1.79 9.28
C SER A 10 4.62 1.64 10.76
N ARG A 11 5.53 1.92 11.67
CA ARG A 11 5.34 1.82 13.12
C ARG A 11 5.05 0.42 13.63
N VAL A 12 5.41 -0.60 12.86
CA VAL A 12 5.33 -2.00 13.29
C VAL A 12 6.42 -2.29 14.33
N THR A 13 7.58 -1.66 14.18
CA THR A 13 8.74 -1.81 15.07
C THR A 13 9.24 -0.42 15.45
N ALA A 14 9.65 -0.25 16.70
CA ALA A 14 10.25 1.01 17.17
C ALA A 14 11.75 1.05 16.85
N PRO A 15 12.31 2.23 16.52
CA PRO A 15 13.75 2.34 16.30
C PRO A 15 14.52 2.21 17.61
N THR A 16 15.68 1.58 17.56
CA THR A 16 16.57 1.47 18.74
C THR A 16 17.17 2.84 19.08
N THR A 17 17.58 3.58 18.06
CA THR A 17 18.10 4.94 18.18
C THR A 17 17.53 5.78 17.03
N GLY A 18 17.62 7.09 17.19
CA GLY A 18 17.13 8.01 16.16
C GLY A 18 15.63 8.27 16.26
N THR A 19 15.13 9.06 15.34
CA THR A 19 13.71 9.45 15.30
C THR A 19 13.15 9.34 13.89
N ILE A 20 11.85 9.04 13.82
CA ILE A 20 11.08 9.03 12.57
C ILE A 20 9.94 10.01 12.76
N ARG A 21 9.80 10.96 11.84
CA ARG A 21 8.72 11.95 11.86
C ARG A 21 7.94 11.87 10.56
N ALA A 22 6.63 11.88 10.67
CA ALA A 22 5.74 11.86 9.51
C ALA A 22 4.59 12.83 9.73
N ARG A 23 4.14 13.45 8.65
CA ARG A 23 2.96 14.31 8.64
C ARG A 23 1.86 13.62 7.86
N GLY A 24 0.72 13.41 8.53
CA GLY A 24 -0.45 12.81 7.92
C GLY A 24 -0.60 11.33 8.19
N ARG A 25 -1.53 10.72 7.49
CA ARG A 25 -1.86 9.31 7.65
C ARG A 25 -0.89 8.45 6.86
N ILE A 26 -0.40 7.40 7.50
CA ILE A 26 0.46 6.40 6.86
C ILE A 26 -0.35 5.14 6.65
N ALA A 27 -0.44 4.69 5.39
CA ALA A 27 -1.00 3.39 5.05
C ALA A 27 0.13 2.51 4.51
N SER A 28 0.16 1.27 4.98
CA SER A 28 1.17 0.30 4.54
C SER A 28 0.50 -0.97 4.04
N LEU A 29 0.89 -1.43 2.87
CA LEU A 29 0.43 -2.70 2.34
C LEU A 29 1.00 -3.90 3.10
N LEU A 30 2.01 -3.68 3.95
CA LEU A 30 2.51 -4.70 4.87
C LEU A 30 1.46 -5.07 5.92
N GLU A 31 0.61 -4.12 6.32
CA GLU A 31 -0.39 -4.31 7.37
C GLU A 31 -1.77 -4.65 6.82
N VAL A 32 -2.08 -4.14 5.63
CA VAL A 32 -3.39 -4.37 5.02
C VAL A 32 -3.47 -5.82 4.55
N GLY A 33 -4.52 -6.52 4.95
CA GLY A 33 -4.67 -7.94 4.70
C GLY A 33 -4.28 -8.79 5.89
N THR A 34 -3.25 -8.44 6.65
CA THR A 34 -2.93 -9.12 7.91
C THR A 34 -3.93 -8.74 9.01
N GLY A 35 -4.52 -7.55 8.92
CA GLY A 35 -5.54 -7.08 9.86
C GLY A 35 -6.96 -7.48 9.50
N PHE A 36 -7.16 -8.27 8.46
CA PHE A 36 -8.50 -8.74 8.10
C PHE A 36 -9.00 -9.77 9.10
N HIS A 37 -10.26 -9.58 9.53
CA HIS A 37 -10.93 -10.53 10.42
C HIS A 37 -11.54 -11.64 9.57
N PRO A 38 -11.09 -12.91 9.72
CA PRO A 38 -11.52 -14.01 8.83
C PRO A 38 -13.02 -14.26 8.82
N GLU A 39 -13.68 -14.07 9.96
CA GLU A 39 -15.12 -14.32 10.10
C GLU A 39 -15.99 -13.20 9.56
N MET A 40 -15.41 -12.02 9.32
CA MET A 40 -16.13 -10.88 8.76
C MET A 40 -16.11 -10.92 7.24
N THR A 41 -17.14 -10.33 6.63
CA THR A 41 -17.23 -10.22 5.18
C THR A 41 -16.22 -9.22 4.62
N GLY A 42 -16.07 -9.19 3.30
CA GLY A 42 -15.26 -8.19 2.63
C GLY A 42 -15.74 -6.78 2.97
N ARG A 43 -17.05 -6.55 2.91
CA ARG A 43 -17.67 -5.26 3.27
C ARG A 43 -17.30 -4.82 4.69
N GLU A 44 -17.47 -5.70 5.65
CA GLU A 44 -17.15 -5.41 7.04
C GLU A 44 -15.67 -5.12 7.25
N ASN A 45 -14.81 -5.86 6.57
CA ASN A 45 -13.36 -5.64 6.64
C ASN A 45 -12.94 -4.30 6.03
N ILE A 46 -13.62 -3.86 4.96
CA ILE A 46 -13.37 -2.53 4.37
C ILE A 46 -13.64 -1.43 5.40
N TYR A 47 -14.78 -1.50 6.08
CA TYR A 47 -15.13 -0.51 7.11
C TYR A 47 -14.18 -0.57 8.31
N MET A 48 -13.85 -1.78 8.76
CA MET A 48 -12.93 -1.96 9.89
C MET A 48 -11.54 -1.40 9.57
N ASN A 49 -10.97 -1.74 8.43
CA ASN A 49 -9.64 -1.26 8.05
C ASN A 49 -9.63 0.23 7.77
N GLY A 50 -10.66 0.76 7.13
CA GLY A 50 -10.79 2.20 6.92
C GLY A 50 -10.85 2.96 8.24
N SER A 51 -11.58 2.45 9.20
CA SER A 51 -11.68 3.02 10.53
C SER A 51 -10.34 3.03 11.27
N ILE A 52 -9.60 1.93 11.19
CA ILE A 52 -8.24 1.83 11.76
C ILE A 52 -7.32 2.88 11.15
N MET A 53 -7.48 3.17 9.86
CA MET A 53 -6.71 4.18 9.15
C MET A 53 -7.19 5.62 9.40
N GLY A 54 -8.17 5.80 10.27
CA GLY A 54 -8.65 7.12 10.66
C GLY A 54 -9.78 7.69 9.80
N MET A 55 -10.38 6.87 8.93
CA MET A 55 -11.49 7.30 8.08
C MET A 55 -12.82 7.21 8.82
N SER A 56 -13.71 8.16 8.58
CA SER A 56 -15.07 8.07 9.08
C SER A 56 -15.90 7.07 8.26
N ARG A 57 -16.98 6.57 8.84
CA ARG A 57 -17.89 5.67 8.13
C ARG A 57 -18.44 6.30 6.85
N ALA A 58 -18.78 7.59 6.90
CA ALA A 58 -19.29 8.32 5.74
C ALA A 58 -18.25 8.41 4.62
N GLU A 59 -16.99 8.66 4.96
CA GLU A 59 -15.89 8.70 3.99
C GLU A 59 -15.70 7.35 3.32
N ILE A 60 -15.72 6.26 4.10
CA ILE A 60 -15.58 4.90 3.57
C ILE A 60 -16.73 4.56 2.64
N THR A 61 -17.97 4.91 3.05
CA THR A 61 -19.17 4.63 2.24
C THR A 61 -19.10 5.33 0.89
N ARG A 62 -18.58 6.55 0.83
CA ARG A 62 -18.44 7.29 -0.42
C ARG A 62 -17.45 6.63 -1.39
N LYS A 63 -16.47 5.91 -0.86
CA LYS A 63 -15.43 5.26 -1.66
C LYS A 63 -15.65 3.77 -1.84
N LEU A 64 -16.69 3.23 -1.24
CA LEU A 64 -16.93 1.79 -1.23
C LEU A 64 -17.05 1.20 -2.63
N ASP A 65 -17.81 1.82 -3.51
CA ASP A 65 -18.02 1.34 -4.88
C ASP A 65 -16.71 1.32 -5.67
N GLU A 66 -15.88 2.34 -5.49
CA GLU A 66 -14.57 2.42 -6.15
C GLU A 66 -13.63 1.32 -5.66
N ILE A 67 -13.62 1.08 -4.36
CA ILE A 67 -12.79 0.04 -3.74
C ILE A 67 -13.20 -1.34 -4.26
N VAL A 68 -14.50 -1.61 -4.27
CA VAL A 68 -15.03 -2.90 -4.71
C VAL A 68 -14.78 -3.12 -6.19
N ASP A 69 -15.03 -2.11 -7.02
CA ASP A 69 -14.79 -2.19 -8.45
C ASP A 69 -13.32 -2.42 -8.77
N PHE A 70 -12.43 -1.69 -8.10
CA PHE A 70 -10.99 -1.84 -8.30
C PHE A 70 -10.49 -3.23 -7.92
N SER A 71 -10.97 -3.76 -6.79
CA SER A 71 -10.54 -5.07 -6.29
C SER A 71 -11.10 -6.24 -7.10
N GLY A 72 -12.20 -6.04 -7.82
CA GLY A 72 -12.89 -7.10 -8.53
C GLY A 72 -13.64 -8.08 -7.63
N CYS A 73 -13.92 -7.70 -6.40
CA CYS A 73 -14.54 -8.58 -5.39
C CYS A 73 -16.06 -8.38 -5.21
N GLU A 74 -16.76 -7.81 -6.19
CA GLU A 74 -18.19 -7.49 -6.10
C GLU A 74 -19.03 -8.70 -5.70
N ARG A 75 -18.74 -9.86 -6.29
CA ARG A 75 -19.51 -11.09 -6.05
C ARG A 75 -19.30 -11.66 -4.65
N TYR A 76 -18.19 -11.28 -4.01
CA TYR A 76 -17.77 -11.87 -2.73
C TYR A 76 -17.81 -10.86 -1.60
N LEU A 77 -18.41 -9.69 -1.84
CA LEU A 77 -18.42 -8.60 -0.87
C LEU A 77 -19.10 -9.00 0.45
N ASP A 78 -20.13 -9.83 0.37
CA ASP A 78 -20.87 -10.31 1.54
C ASP A 78 -20.46 -11.75 1.96
N THR A 79 -19.35 -12.23 1.44
CA THR A 79 -18.75 -13.52 1.80
C THR A 79 -17.66 -13.32 2.85
N PRO A 80 -17.57 -14.16 3.88
CA PRO A 80 -16.48 -14.07 4.86
C PRO A 80 -15.10 -14.17 4.20
N VAL A 81 -14.18 -13.33 4.65
CA VAL A 81 -12.84 -13.23 4.05
C VAL A 81 -12.05 -14.53 4.15
N LYS A 82 -12.36 -15.37 5.15
CA LYS A 82 -11.72 -16.70 5.26
C LYS A 82 -11.90 -17.56 4.01
N ARG A 83 -12.91 -17.26 3.19
CA ARG A 83 -13.18 -17.98 1.93
C ARG A 83 -12.49 -17.36 0.73
N TYR A 84 -11.81 -16.23 0.92
CA TYR A 84 -11.08 -15.57 -0.15
C TYR A 84 -9.77 -16.31 -0.45
N SER A 85 -9.38 -16.32 -1.73
CA SER A 85 -8.04 -16.75 -2.10
C SER A 85 -7.02 -15.72 -1.58
N SER A 86 -5.75 -16.10 -1.49
CA SER A 86 -4.71 -15.16 -1.11
C SER A 86 -4.64 -13.96 -2.07
N GLY A 87 -4.81 -14.21 -3.37
CA GLY A 87 -4.84 -13.15 -4.37
C GLY A 87 -5.99 -12.17 -4.18
N MET A 88 -7.18 -12.67 -3.85
CA MET A 88 -8.35 -11.83 -3.56
C MET A 88 -8.11 -10.95 -2.34
N THR A 89 -7.54 -11.52 -1.26
CA THR A 89 -7.23 -10.79 -0.04
C THR A 89 -6.24 -9.66 -0.32
N VAL A 90 -5.20 -9.93 -1.09
CA VAL A 90 -4.20 -8.92 -1.45
C VAL A 90 -4.82 -7.82 -2.32
N ARG A 91 -5.64 -8.18 -3.30
CA ARG A 91 -6.32 -7.19 -4.15
C ARG A 91 -7.22 -6.28 -3.36
N LEU A 92 -8.01 -6.85 -2.44
CA LEU A 92 -8.90 -6.07 -1.58
C LEU A 92 -8.09 -5.15 -0.66
N GLY A 93 -7.03 -5.67 -0.05
CA GLY A 93 -6.14 -4.88 0.80
C GLY A 93 -5.52 -3.70 0.06
N PHE A 94 -5.01 -3.94 -1.13
CA PHE A 94 -4.45 -2.88 -1.97
C PHE A 94 -5.50 -1.83 -2.33
N ALA A 95 -6.70 -2.27 -2.71
CA ALA A 95 -7.79 -1.37 -3.07
C ALA A 95 -8.15 -0.45 -1.89
N ILE A 96 -8.26 -1.00 -0.69
CA ILE A 96 -8.55 -0.22 0.52
C ILE A 96 -7.45 0.84 0.74
N ALA A 97 -6.19 0.41 0.77
CA ALA A 97 -5.08 1.29 1.07
C ALA A 97 -4.96 2.43 0.05
N ALA A 98 -5.13 2.13 -1.23
CA ALA A 98 -4.98 3.12 -2.29
C ALA A 98 -6.15 4.12 -2.35
N HIS A 99 -7.38 3.64 -2.12
CA HIS A 99 -8.57 4.47 -2.27
C HIS A 99 -8.91 5.29 -1.03
N LEU A 100 -8.36 4.95 0.14
CA LEU A 100 -8.57 5.73 1.36
C LEU A 100 -7.72 7.01 1.41
N GLU A 101 -6.96 7.27 0.34
CA GLU A 101 -6.21 8.51 0.15
C GLU A 101 -5.29 8.86 1.31
N PRO A 102 -4.38 7.96 1.72
CA PRO A 102 -3.42 8.29 2.75
C PRO A 102 -2.43 9.35 2.22
N GLU A 103 -1.94 10.22 3.08
CA GLU A 103 -0.91 11.17 2.71
C GLU A 103 0.41 10.47 2.41
N ILE A 104 0.68 9.35 3.11
CA ILE A 104 1.89 8.54 2.89
C ILE A 104 1.46 7.10 2.66
N LEU A 105 1.81 6.55 1.52
CA LEU A 105 1.54 5.16 1.17
C LEU A 105 2.85 4.39 1.03
N VAL A 106 3.00 3.32 1.81
CA VAL A 106 4.17 2.45 1.75
C VAL A 106 3.80 1.20 0.97
N VAL A 107 4.50 0.94 -0.11
CA VAL A 107 4.27 -0.18 -1.01
C VAL A 107 5.53 -1.04 -1.08
N ASP A 108 5.42 -2.31 -0.65
CA ASP A 108 6.49 -3.29 -0.75
C ASP A 108 6.08 -4.33 -1.79
N GLU A 109 6.86 -4.60 -2.75
CA GLU A 109 6.76 -5.66 -3.81
C GLU A 109 5.38 -6.31 -4.07
N VAL A 110 4.34 -5.87 -3.37
CA VAL A 110 2.97 -6.42 -3.45
C VAL A 110 2.38 -6.25 -4.85
N LEU A 111 2.91 -5.31 -5.64
CA LEU A 111 2.50 -5.13 -7.03
C LEU A 111 2.83 -6.34 -7.91
N ALA A 112 3.68 -7.24 -7.45
CA ALA A 112 4.00 -8.47 -8.15
C ALA A 112 2.94 -9.56 -7.94
N VAL A 113 1.97 -9.35 -7.02
CA VAL A 113 0.93 -10.32 -6.70
C VAL A 113 -0.33 -10.02 -7.52
N GLY A 114 -0.97 -11.08 -8.00
CA GLY A 114 -2.15 -10.98 -8.84
C GLY A 114 -1.82 -11.19 -10.31
N ASP A 115 -2.84 -11.11 -11.16
CA ASP A 115 -2.64 -11.26 -12.60
C ASP A 115 -2.13 -9.96 -13.25
N ALA A 116 -1.75 -10.05 -14.52
CA ALA A 116 -1.19 -8.92 -15.25
C ALA A 116 -2.17 -7.74 -15.36
N GLU A 117 -3.45 -8.04 -15.46
CA GLU A 117 -4.51 -7.02 -15.54
C GLU A 117 -4.58 -6.21 -14.24
N PHE A 118 -4.57 -6.91 -13.10
CA PHE A 118 -4.58 -6.24 -11.80
C PHE A 118 -3.30 -5.44 -11.57
N GLN A 119 -2.15 -5.97 -12.00
CA GLN A 119 -0.88 -5.25 -11.89
C GLN A 119 -0.92 -3.92 -12.63
N LYS A 120 -1.53 -3.89 -13.82
CA LYS A 120 -1.69 -2.64 -14.58
C LYS A 120 -2.58 -1.64 -13.84
N LYS A 121 -3.69 -2.11 -13.27
CA LYS A 121 -4.58 -1.27 -12.46
C LYS A 121 -3.84 -0.69 -11.25
N ALA A 122 -3.05 -1.52 -10.57
CA ALA A 122 -2.30 -1.13 -9.39
C ALA A 122 -1.26 -0.06 -9.72
N ILE A 123 -0.51 -0.23 -10.80
CA ILE A 123 0.48 0.73 -11.25
C ILE A 123 -0.17 2.06 -11.63
N GLY A 124 -1.29 2.01 -12.38
CA GLY A 124 -2.05 3.20 -12.74
C GLY A 124 -2.55 3.96 -11.51
N LYS A 125 -3.06 3.25 -10.52
CA LYS A 125 -3.52 3.88 -9.27
C LYS A 125 -2.36 4.48 -8.48
N MET A 126 -1.21 3.84 -8.46
CA MET A 126 -0.01 4.39 -7.80
C MET A 126 0.44 5.68 -8.45
N GLN A 127 0.41 5.76 -9.77
CA GLN A 127 0.74 6.98 -10.50
C GLN A 127 -0.23 8.11 -10.17
N ASP A 128 -1.52 7.82 -10.10
CA ASP A 128 -2.55 8.80 -9.75
C ASP A 128 -2.37 9.32 -8.32
N VAL A 129 -2.10 8.42 -7.37
CA VAL A 129 -1.86 8.80 -5.97
C VAL A 129 -0.61 9.66 -5.84
N SER A 130 0.47 9.30 -6.55
CA SER A 130 1.74 10.03 -6.46
C SER A 130 1.68 11.42 -7.06
N LYS A 131 0.74 11.67 -7.98
CA LYS A 131 0.52 12.98 -8.59
C LYS A 131 -0.38 13.89 -7.75
N GLY A 132 -1.07 13.33 -6.75
CA GLY A 132 -1.91 14.11 -5.86
C GLY A 132 -1.08 15.03 -4.98
N GLU A 133 -1.61 16.24 -4.71
CA GLU A 133 -0.94 17.19 -3.84
C GLU A 133 -0.80 16.66 -2.40
N GLY A 134 0.38 16.86 -1.83
CA GLY A 134 0.63 16.51 -0.45
C GLY A 134 0.72 15.01 -0.18
N ARG A 135 0.85 14.19 -1.21
CA ARG A 135 0.93 12.74 -1.07
C ARG A 135 2.32 12.22 -1.38
N THR A 136 2.75 11.25 -0.58
CA THR A 136 4.05 10.60 -0.73
C THR A 136 3.84 9.11 -0.88
N VAL A 137 4.49 8.51 -1.88
CA VAL A 137 4.50 7.06 -2.07
C VAL A 137 5.93 6.57 -1.90
N LEU A 138 6.12 5.65 -0.96
CA LEU A 138 7.38 4.96 -0.74
C LEU A 138 7.27 3.58 -1.38
N PHE A 139 8.02 3.37 -2.45
CA PHE A 139 7.95 2.15 -3.25
C PHE A 139 9.25 1.36 -3.10
N VAL A 140 9.13 0.10 -2.70
CA VAL A 140 10.26 -0.81 -2.52
C VAL A 140 10.11 -1.96 -3.49
N SER A 141 11.09 -2.16 -4.36
CA SER A 141 11.05 -3.22 -5.36
C SER A 141 12.44 -3.61 -5.83
N HIS A 142 12.56 -4.84 -6.28
CA HIS A 142 13.71 -5.31 -7.05
C HIS A 142 13.50 -5.13 -8.56
N ASN A 143 12.29 -4.78 -8.97
CA ASN A 143 11.99 -4.53 -10.38
C ASN A 143 12.38 -3.09 -10.75
N MET A 144 13.53 -2.94 -11.36
CA MET A 144 14.09 -1.63 -11.69
C MET A 144 13.25 -0.88 -12.73
N GLY A 145 12.59 -1.59 -13.63
CA GLY A 145 11.68 -0.99 -14.60
C GLY A 145 10.48 -0.31 -13.90
N ALA A 146 9.88 -1.00 -12.92
CA ALA A 146 8.78 -0.42 -12.15
C ALA A 146 9.25 0.78 -11.33
N VAL A 147 10.43 0.71 -10.72
CA VAL A 147 11.00 1.81 -9.95
C VAL A 147 11.20 3.04 -10.83
N LYS A 148 11.76 2.88 -12.02
CA LYS A 148 11.96 4.00 -12.96
C LYS A 148 10.64 4.64 -13.39
N ASN A 149 9.61 3.83 -13.64
CA ASN A 149 8.34 4.30 -14.12
C ASN A 149 7.52 5.02 -13.06
N LEU A 150 7.64 4.61 -11.80
CA LEU A 150 6.81 5.11 -10.71
C LEU A 150 7.48 6.18 -9.85
N CYS A 151 8.82 6.18 -9.79
CA CYS A 151 9.56 7.00 -8.85
C CYS A 151 10.32 8.12 -9.54
N LYS A 152 10.50 9.24 -8.83
CA LYS A 152 11.35 10.36 -9.26
C LYS A 152 12.67 10.34 -8.50
N ARG A 153 12.64 9.90 -7.25
CA ARG A 153 13.79 9.83 -6.38
C ARG A 153 14.06 8.39 -6.00
N GLY A 154 15.31 8.01 -5.95
CA GLY A 154 15.74 6.68 -5.52
C GLY A 154 16.72 6.73 -4.39
N ILE A 155 16.56 5.83 -3.43
CA ILE A 155 17.49 5.65 -2.31
C ILE A 155 17.99 4.22 -2.36
N VAL A 156 19.31 4.05 -2.37
CA VAL A 156 19.95 2.74 -2.38
C VAL A 156 20.51 2.45 -0.99
N LEU A 157 20.12 1.32 -0.43
CA LEU A 157 20.62 0.85 0.87
C LEU A 157 21.63 -0.26 0.65
N ASN A 158 22.74 -0.20 1.40
CA ASN A 158 23.77 -1.23 1.41
C ASN A 158 24.16 -1.51 2.86
N GLN A 159 23.93 -2.75 3.30
CA GLN A 159 24.22 -3.18 4.67
C GLN A 159 23.64 -2.24 5.73
N GLY A 160 22.40 -1.77 5.51
CA GLY A 160 21.70 -0.91 6.45
C GLY A 160 22.05 0.57 6.38
N GLN A 161 22.93 0.96 5.47
CA GLN A 161 23.34 2.36 5.30
C GLN A 161 22.91 2.88 3.93
N VAL A 162 22.65 4.20 3.86
CA VAL A 162 22.32 4.86 2.61
C VAL A 162 23.58 4.97 1.75
N ALA A 163 23.60 4.20 0.65
CA ALA A 163 24.72 4.23 -0.30
C ALA A 163 24.54 5.31 -1.36
N PHE A 164 23.31 5.64 -1.70
CA PHE A 164 22.98 6.66 -2.70
C PHE A 164 21.60 7.25 -2.42
N ASP A 165 21.44 8.55 -2.64
CA ASP A 165 20.16 9.25 -2.54
C ASP A 165 20.15 10.35 -3.60
N GLY A 166 19.26 10.22 -4.58
CA GLY A 166 19.19 11.17 -5.68
C GLY A 166 18.14 10.80 -6.71
N GLY A 167 18.32 11.21 -7.96
CA GLY A 167 17.39 10.91 -9.04
C GLY A 167 17.27 9.42 -9.28
N VAL A 168 16.07 8.96 -9.67
CA VAL A 168 15.81 7.53 -9.85
C VAL A 168 16.66 6.90 -10.96
N GLU A 169 16.92 7.64 -12.03
CA GLU A 169 17.72 7.15 -13.14
C GLU A 169 19.15 6.80 -12.68
N GLU A 170 19.75 7.66 -11.87
CA GLU A 170 21.09 7.44 -11.33
C GLU A 170 21.10 6.33 -10.28
N ALA A 171 20.06 6.23 -9.46
CA ALA A 171 19.95 5.22 -8.41
C ALA A 171 19.89 3.80 -8.99
N VAL A 172 19.26 3.64 -10.15
CA VAL A 172 19.09 2.34 -10.83
C VAL A 172 20.31 1.97 -11.65
N GLY A 173 21.05 2.96 -12.14
CA GLY A 173 22.25 2.77 -12.94
C GLY A 173 23.44 2.13 -12.25
#